data_f895e7b450c42ed70bff4f582711cd09
#
_entry.id   f895e7b450c42ed70bff4f582711cd09
#
_cell.length_a   1.000
_cell.length_b   1.000
_cell.length_c   1.000
_cell.angle_alpha   90.00
_cell.angle_beta   90.00
_cell.angle_gamma   90.00
#
_symmetry.space_group_name_H-M   'P 1'
#
loop_
_entity.id
_entity.type
_entity.pdbx_description
1 polymer ?
#
loop_
_entity_poly.entity_id
_entity_poly.type
_entity_poly.pdbx_seq_one_letter_code
_entity_poly.pdbx_strand_id
1 'polypeptide(L)'
;DETVLLVGGGLGNAVLFSIGQAMRKAGSKVLYFAAYKTSDRYHTENIEAAADTVVWCCDEAPAFEVGRDGDKAFVGNVVEAMQAYANGDLGDTPIPMKDADRVIVIGSDMMMKAVNDARHGSLEEHLKPGHVAIGSINSPMQCMMKEICAQCLQLHKNPETGEETIIFSCFNQDQT
;
A
#
# COMPACT_ATOMS: atom_id res chain seq x y z
N ASP A 1 2.58 -8.03 18.63
CA ASP A 1 1.81 -8.69 17.56
C ASP A 1 0.85 -7.65 16.97
N GLU A 2 1.13 -7.15 15.78
CA GLU A 2 0.29 -6.18 15.06
C GLU A 2 -0.34 -6.87 13.85
N THR A 3 -1.49 -6.37 13.41
CA THR A 3 -2.03 -6.68 12.07
C THR A 3 -1.65 -5.53 11.14
N VAL A 4 -0.93 -5.85 10.07
CA VAL A 4 -0.37 -4.87 9.15
C VAL A 4 -1.00 -5.03 7.76
N LEU A 5 -1.50 -3.93 7.22
CA LEU A 5 -2.01 -3.82 5.88
C LEU A 5 -0.94 -3.18 4.98
N LEU A 6 -0.46 -3.91 4.00
CA LEU A 6 0.52 -3.43 3.03
C LEU A 6 -0.16 -3.17 1.68
N VAL A 7 0.11 -2.02 1.09
CA VAL A 7 -0.45 -1.62 -0.20
C VAL A 7 0.69 -1.21 -1.13
N GLY A 8 1.01 -2.05 -2.09
CA GLY A 8 2.11 -1.84 -3.03
C GLY A 8 1.64 -1.59 -4.45
N GLY A 9 2.23 -0.62 -5.13
CA GLY A 9 1.95 -0.32 -6.53
C GLY A 9 3.19 -0.41 -7.41
N GLY A 10 3.16 -1.25 -8.45
CA GLY A 10 4.24 -1.38 -9.40
C GLY A 10 5.59 -1.65 -8.72
N LEU A 11 6.57 -0.78 -8.94
CA LEU A 11 7.91 -0.89 -8.33
C LEU A 11 7.90 -0.76 -6.80
N GLY A 12 6.86 -0.16 -6.21
CA GLY A 12 6.70 -0.10 -4.75
C GLY A 12 6.64 -1.47 -4.09
N ASN A 13 6.17 -2.48 -4.81
CA ASN A 13 6.16 -3.87 -4.35
C ASN A 13 7.58 -4.40 -4.07
N ALA A 14 8.59 -3.95 -4.82
CA ALA A 14 9.98 -4.37 -4.65
C ALA A 14 10.62 -3.90 -3.32
N VAL A 15 10.07 -2.83 -2.74
CA VAL A 15 10.49 -2.33 -1.42
C VAL A 15 9.62 -2.94 -0.32
N LEU A 16 8.32 -2.99 -0.57
CA LEU A 16 7.32 -3.31 0.44
C LEU A 16 7.40 -4.78 0.92
N PHE A 17 7.76 -5.73 0.05
CA PHE A 17 7.87 -7.13 0.46
C PHE A 17 8.94 -7.34 1.55
N SER A 18 10.05 -6.60 1.52
CA SER A 18 11.08 -6.71 2.56
C SER A 18 10.57 -6.23 3.93
N ILE A 19 9.73 -5.21 3.93
CA ILE A 19 9.04 -4.72 5.13
C ILE A 19 8.07 -5.79 5.65
N GLY A 20 7.27 -6.38 4.78
CA GLY A 20 6.32 -7.44 5.13
C GLY A 20 7.02 -8.67 5.74
N GLN A 21 8.12 -9.11 5.14
CA GLN A 21 8.92 -10.21 5.69
C GLN A 21 9.46 -9.88 7.10
N ALA A 22 9.92 -8.65 7.31
CA ALA A 22 10.39 -8.22 8.63
C ALA A 22 9.25 -8.18 9.66
N MET A 23 8.07 -7.68 9.28
CA MET A 23 6.89 -7.65 10.13
C MET A 23 6.40 -9.05 10.50
N ARG A 24 6.32 -9.99 9.55
CA ARG A 24 5.98 -11.39 9.82
C ARG A 24 6.99 -12.05 10.75
N LYS A 25 8.28 -11.81 10.54
CA LYS A 25 9.34 -12.32 11.40
C LYS A 25 9.22 -11.79 12.84
N ALA A 26 8.68 -10.59 13.00
CA ALA A 26 8.38 -9.99 14.31
C ALA A 26 7.06 -10.49 14.93
N GLY A 27 6.34 -11.40 14.27
CA GLY A 27 5.09 -11.98 14.76
C GLY A 27 3.82 -11.27 14.31
N SER A 28 3.92 -10.30 13.41
CA SER A 28 2.74 -9.60 12.86
C SER A 28 2.01 -10.44 11.83
N LYS A 29 0.68 -10.26 11.75
CA LYS A 29 -0.15 -10.73 10.65
C LYS A 29 -0.11 -9.72 9.51
N VAL A 30 0.07 -10.18 8.29
CA VAL A 30 0.22 -9.29 7.13
C VAL A 30 -0.81 -9.62 6.05
N LEU A 31 -1.65 -8.63 5.73
CA LEU A 31 -2.51 -8.59 4.56
C LEU A 31 -1.87 -7.68 3.52
N TYR A 32 -1.63 -8.17 2.31
CA TYR A 32 -0.91 -7.46 1.26
C TYR A 32 -1.79 -7.25 0.02
N PHE A 33 -1.98 -6.02 -0.39
CA PHE A 33 -2.55 -5.64 -1.69
C PHE A 33 -1.41 -5.34 -2.66
N ALA A 34 -1.16 -6.24 -3.62
CA ALA A 34 -0.09 -6.10 -4.61
C ALA A 34 -0.67 -5.68 -5.95
N ALA A 35 -0.55 -4.39 -6.27
CA ALA A 35 -1.14 -3.80 -7.47
C ALA A 35 -0.12 -3.66 -8.60
N TYR A 36 -0.57 -4.02 -9.80
CA TYR A 36 0.17 -3.94 -11.06
C TYR A 36 -0.72 -3.35 -12.15
N LYS A 37 -0.12 -2.88 -13.22
CA LYS A 37 -0.86 -2.40 -14.39
C LYS A 37 -1.46 -3.55 -15.19
N THR A 38 -0.68 -4.59 -15.40
CA THR A 38 -1.05 -5.80 -16.14
C THR A 38 -0.87 -7.03 -15.26
N SER A 39 -1.28 -8.20 -15.74
CA SER A 39 -1.06 -9.47 -15.04
C SER A 39 0.40 -9.97 -15.06
N ASP A 40 1.32 -9.22 -15.66
CA ASP A 40 2.76 -9.48 -15.59
C ASP A 40 3.29 -9.07 -14.21
N ARG A 41 3.28 -9.99 -13.28
CA ARG A 41 3.77 -9.77 -11.92
C ARG A 41 5.22 -10.21 -11.77
N TYR A 42 5.94 -9.53 -10.91
CA TYR A 42 7.30 -9.86 -10.51
C TYR A 42 7.39 -9.97 -8.98
N HIS A 43 8.44 -10.58 -8.49
CA HIS A 43 8.66 -10.84 -7.06
C HIS A 43 7.55 -11.66 -6.37
N THR A 44 6.84 -12.51 -7.11
CA THR A 44 5.72 -13.30 -6.60
C THR A 44 6.09 -14.05 -5.31
N GLU A 45 7.14 -14.86 -5.33
CA GLU A 45 7.59 -15.64 -4.18
C GLU A 45 7.96 -14.75 -2.98
N ASN A 46 8.59 -13.58 -3.24
CA ASN A 46 8.96 -12.65 -2.18
C ASN A 46 7.74 -12.00 -1.52
N ILE A 47 6.72 -11.66 -2.32
CA ILE A 47 5.47 -11.07 -1.82
C ILE A 47 4.66 -12.12 -1.05
N GLU A 48 4.57 -13.34 -1.56
CA GLU A 48 3.92 -14.47 -0.86
C GLU A 48 4.61 -14.79 0.46
N ALA A 49 5.95 -14.72 0.50
CA ALA A 49 6.70 -14.88 1.75
C ALA A 49 6.50 -13.70 2.73
N ALA A 50 6.14 -12.53 2.21
CA ALA A 50 5.93 -11.30 3.00
C ALA A 50 4.55 -11.21 3.66
N ALA A 51 3.58 -12.05 3.27
CA ALA A 51 2.20 -11.91 3.70
C ALA A 51 1.54 -13.25 4.04
N ASP A 52 0.59 -13.20 4.94
CA ASP A 52 -0.28 -14.34 5.26
C ASP A 52 -1.41 -14.46 4.22
N THR A 53 -1.85 -13.33 3.68
CA THR A 53 -2.82 -13.24 2.58
C THR A 53 -2.39 -12.16 1.60
N VAL A 54 -2.42 -12.46 0.32
CA VAL A 54 -2.16 -11.50 -0.77
C VAL A 54 -3.42 -11.31 -1.61
N VAL A 55 -3.77 -10.06 -1.86
CA VAL A 55 -4.76 -9.68 -2.87
C VAL A 55 -4.00 -9.14 -4.08
N TRP A 56 -3.95 -9.93 -5.13
CA TRP A 56 -3.29 -9.60 -6.38
C TRP A 56 -4.22 -8.76 -7.25
N CYS A 57 -3.87 -7.51 -7.52
CA CYS A 57 -4.68 -6.60 -8.32
C CYS A 57 -3.97 -6.21 -9.62
N CYS A 58 -4.70 -6.15 -10.72
CA CYS A 58 -4.22 -5.56 -11.97
C CYS A 58 -5.30 -4.68 -12.60
N ASP A 59 -4.88 -3.55 -13.17
CA ASP A 59 -5.82 -2.60 -13.81
C ASP A 59 -6.44 -3.21 -15.08
N GLU A 60 -5.69 -4.06 -15.78
CA GLU A 60 -6.07 -4.65 -17.06
C GLU A 60 -6.30 -6.16 -16.95
N ALA A 61 -7.38 -6.66 -17.55
CA ALA A 61 -7.65 -8.11 -17.65
C ALA A 61 -6.58 -8.81 -18.51
N PRO A 62 -6.31 -10.10 -18.27
CA PRO A 62 -6.97 -11.00 -17.34
C PRO A 62 -6.51 -10.84 -15.88
N ALA A 63 -7.32 -11.35 -14.94
CA ALA A 63 -6.93 -11.45 -13.54
C ALA A 63 -5.71 -12.36 -13.36
N PHE A 64 -4.99 -12.19 -12.26
CA PHE A 64 -3.92 -13.11 -11.88
C PHE A 64 -4.45 -14.52 -11.59
N GLU A 65 -3.67 -15.52 -11.96
CA GLU A 65 -3.86 -16.85 -11.42
C GLU A 65 -3.29 -16.93 -10.01
N VAL A 66 -4.12 -17.33 -9.05
CA VAL A 66 -3.75 -17.45 -7.64
C VAL A 66 -3.31 -18.88 -7.38
N GLY A 67 -2.09 -19.04 -6.88
CA GLY A 67 -1.50 -20.36 -6.62
C GLY A 67 -1.58 -20.81 -5.16
N ARG A 68 -1.84 -19.88 -4.22
CA ARG A 68 -1.83 -20.13 -2.79
C ARG A 68 -3.24 -20.01 -2.20
N ASP A 69 -3.64 -20.97 -1.37
CA ASP A 69 -4.92 -20.93 -0.68
C ASP A 69 -5.02 -19.68 0.21
N GLY A 70 -6.18 -19.02 0.16
CA GLY A 70 -6.44 -17.78 0.90
C GLY A 70 -6.05 -16.49 0.18
N ASP A 71 -5.20 -16.55 -0.84
CA ASP A 71 -4.91 -15.40 -1.69
C ASP A 71 -6.08 -15.10 -2.64
N LYS A 72 -6.18 -13.87 -3.10
CA LYS A 72 -7.27 -13.39 -3.96
C LYS A 72 -6.70 -12.73 -5.21
N ALA A 73 -7.52 -12.64 -6.25
CA ALA A 73 -7.23 -11.88 -7.47
C ALA A 73 -8.36 -10.92 -7.78
N PHE A 74 -8.00 -9.74 -8.28
CA PHE A 74 -8.95 -8.69 -8.64
C PHE A 74 -8.49 -7.95 -9.90
N VAL A 75 -9.43 -7.65 -10.79
CA VAL A 75 -9.19 -6.76 -11.95
C VAL A 75 -9.79 -5.40 -11.62
N GLY A 76 -8.97 -4.39 -11.56
CA GLY A 76 -9.30 -3.03 -11.17
C GLY A 76 -8.17 -2.40 -10.38
N ASN A 77 -8.36 -1.15 -9.97
CA ASN A 77 -7.37 -0.45 -9.17
C ASN A 77 -7.32 -0.95 -7.71
N VAL A 78 -6.25 -0.58 -7.01
CA VAL A 78 -6.01 -1.10 -5.65
C VAL A 78 -7.09 -0.68 -4.64
N VAL A 79 -7.69 0.51 -4.79
CA VAL A 79 -8.75 0.97 -3.89
C VAL A 79 -10.02 0.13 -4.09
N GLU A 80 -10.38 -0.16 -5.34
CA GLU A 80 -11.49 -1.06 -5.66
C GLU A 80 -11.26 -2.47 -5.12
N ALA A 81 -10.02 -2.97 -5.23
CA ALA A 81 -9.65 -4.26 -4.64
C ALA A 81 -9.78 -4.28 -3.11
N MET A 82 -9.36 -3.19 -2.44
CA MET A 82 -9.52 -3.04 -1.00
C MET A 82 -11.00 -3.00 -0.60
N GLN A 83 -11.83 -2.29 -1.34
CA GLN A 83 -13.28 -2.24 -1.12
C GLN A 83 -13.93 -3.61 -1.32
N ALA A 84 -13.62 -4.30 -2.43
CA ALA A 84 -14.14 -5.63 -2.72
C ALA A 84 -13.73 -6.65 -1.64
N TYR A 85 -12.50 -6.58 -1.15
CA TYR A 85 -12.04 -7.41 -0.04
C TYR A 85 -12.78 -7.08 1.26
N ALA A 86 -12.92 -5.81 1.60
CA ALA A 86 -13.59 -5.35 2.82
C ALA A 86 -15.08 -5.74 2.85
N ASN A 87 -15.75 -5.70 1.68
CA ASN A 87 -17.15 -6.09 1.53
C ASN A 87 -17.36 -7.62 1.50
N GLY A 88 -16.29 -8.41 1.36
CA GLY A 88 -16.39 -9.85 1.21
C GLY A 88 -16.71 -10.33 -0.22
N ASP A 89 -16.64 -9.43 -1.21
CA ASP A 89 -16.92 -9.76 -2.62
C ASP A 89 -15.90 -10.73 -3.21
N LEU A 90 -14.71 -10.84 -2.58
CA LEU A 90 -13.66 -11.78 -2.94
C LEU A 90 -13.72 -13.10 -2.16
N GLY A 91 -14.80 -13.36 -1.43
CA GLY A 91 -15.01 -14.52 -0.59
C GLY A 91 -14.56 -14.29 0.86
N ASP A 92 -14.01 -15.34 1.49
CA ASP A 92 -13.53 -15.24 2.88
C ASP A 92 -12.40 -14.20 3.04
N THR A 93 -12.41 -13.54 4.18
CA THR A 93 -11.42 -12.52 4.56
C THR A 93 -10.61 -13.02 5.76
N PRO A 94 -9.55 -13.83 5.54
CA PRO A 94 -8.79 -14.45 6.63
C PRO A 94 -8.19 -13.43 7.60
N ILE A 95 -7.86 -12.24 7.09
CA ILE A 95 -7.40 -11.10 7.89
C ILE A 95 -8.37 -9.94 7.63
N PRO A 96 -9.31 -9.65 8.52
CA PRO A 96 -10.21 -8.53 8.37
C PRO A 96 -9.46 -7.19 8.39
N MET A 97 -9.76 -6.29 7.45
CA MET A 97 -9.12 -4.97 7.40
C MET A 97 -9.36 -4.14 8.67
N LYS A 98 -10.50 -4.36 9.35
CA LYS A 98 -10.82 -3.70 10.62
C LYS A 98 -9.88 -4.05 11.79
N ASP A 99 -9.06 -5.09 11.63
CA ASP A 99 -8.08 -5.49 12.62
C ASP A 99 -6.70 -4.83 12.36
N ALA A 100 -6.55 -4.10 11.26
CA ALA A 100 -5.28 -3.48 10.87
C ALA A 100 -4.87 -2.37 11.84
N ASP A 101 -3.78 -2.58 12.57
CA ASP A 101 -3.15 -1.58 13.45
C ASP A 101 -2.35 -0.57 12.64
N ARG A 102 -1.84 -1.01 11.48
CA ARG A 102 -0.94 -0.23 10.63
C ARG A 102 -1.25 -0.43 9.16
N VAL A 103 -1.23 0.66 8.41
CA VAL A 103 -1.36 0.68 6.94
C VAL A 103 -0.09 1.28 6.36
N ILE A 104 0.60 0.55 5.50
CA ILE A 104 1.82 1.03 4.83
C ILE A 104 1.59 1.00 3.33
N VAL A 105 1.74 2.16 2.69
CA VAL A 105 1.48 2.33 1.25
C VAL A 105 2.75 2.78 0.55
N ILE A 106 3.20 2.02 -0.45
CA ILE A 106 4.35 2.39 -1.29
C ILE A 106 3.96 2.29 -2.76
N GLY A 107 4.04 3.41 -3.46
CA GLY A 107 3.68 3.49 -4.88
C GLY A 107 3.80 4.90 -5.43
N SER A 108 3.03 5.20 -6.47
CA SER A 108 2.94 6.56 -6.99
C SER A 108 2.19 7.49 -6.04
N ASP A 109 2.45 8.78 -6.14
CA ASP A 109 1.74 9.84 -5.40
C ASP A 109 0.22 9.76 -5.59
N MET A 110 -0.23 9.52 -6.83
CA MET A 110 -1.66 9.36 -7.16
C MET A 110 -2.29 8.16 -6.46
N MET A 111 -1.58 7.02 -6.41
CA MET A 111 -2.06 5.82 -5.71
C MET A 111 -2.13 6.08 -4.20
N MET A 112 -1.11 6.70 -3.63
CA MET A 112 -1.09 7.03 -2.20
C MET A 112 -2.20 8.01 -1.83
N LYS A 113 -2.43 9.04 -2.68
CA LYS A 113 -3.54 9.95 -2.51
C LYS A 113 -4.88 9.22 -2.55
N ALA A 114 -5.10 8.34 -3.53
CA ALA A 114 -6.32 7.57 -3.67
C ALA A 114 -6.58 6.68 -2.44
N VAL A 115 -5.55 6.00 -1.93
CA VAL A 115 -5.65 5.17 -0.72
C VAL A 115 -5.93 6.05 0.51
N ASN A 116 -5.29 7.22 0.61
CA ASN A 116 -5.56 8.15 1.71
C ASN A 116 -6.99 8.69 1.68
N ASP A 117 -7.48 9.11 0.53
CA ASP A 117 -8.86 9.60 0.36
C ASP A 117 -9.87 8.47 0.70
N ALA A 118 -9.61 7.25 0.23
CA ALA A 118 -10.46 6.10 0.54
C ALA A 118 -10.45 5.76 2.04
N ARG A 119 -9.30 5.84 2.71
CA ARG A 119 -9.12 5.57 4.14
C ARG A 119 -9.96 6.51 5.03
N HIS A 120 -10.16 7.76 4.59
CA HIS A 120 -11.00 8.76 5.25
C HIS A 120 -12.41 8.86 4.66
N GLY A 121 -12.78 7.97 3.75
CA GLY A 121 -14.06 7.93 3.07
C GLY A 121 -14.62 6.52 2.98
N SER A 122 -14.55 5.92 1.80
CA SER A 122 -15.21 4.63 1.51
C SER A 122 -14.67 3.43 2.28
N LEU A 123 -13.45 3.52 2.84
CA LEU A 123 -12.85 2.45 3.66
C LEU A 123 -12.84 2.77 5.16
N GLU A 124 -13.34 3.92 5.58
CA GLU A 124 -13.28 4.35 6.99
C GLU A 124 -13.95 3.36 7.93
N GLU A 125 -15.13 2.85 7.57
CA GLU A 125 -15.88 1.86 8.35
C GLU A 125 -15.22 0.48 8.38
N HIS A 126 -14.32 0.20 7.43
CA HIS A 126 -13.64 -1.07 7.26
C HIS A 126 -12.25 -1.10 7.86
N LEU A 127 -11.76 0.01 8.39
CA LEU A 127 -10.45 0.12 9.02
C LEU A 127 -10.58 0.34 10.53
N LYS A 128 -9.57 -0.10 11.27
CA LYS A 128 -9.52 0.10 12.72
C LYS A 128 -9.42 1.59 13.03
N PRO A 129 -10.27 2.15 13.88
CA PRO A 129 -10.13 3.53 14.35
C PRO A 129 -8.75 3.75 15.02
N GLY A 130 -8.06 4.83 14.63
CA GLY A 130 -6.76 5.17 15.21
C GLY A 130 -5.58 4.32 14.69
N HIS A 131 -5.77 3.57 13.59
CA HIS A 131 -4.65 2.89 12.94
C HIS A 131 -3.59 3.89 12.47
N VAL A 132 -2.32 3.48 12.50
CA VAL A 132 -1.20 4.28 11.97
C VAL A 132 -1.11 4.08 10.46
N ALA A 133 -1.07 5.17 9.69
CA ALA A 133 -0.86 5.10 8.25
C ALA A 133 0.47 5.75 7.86
N ILE A 134 1.24 5.05 7.04
CA ILE A 134 2.55 5.48 6.55
C ILE A 134 2.54 5.39 5.02
N GLY A 135 2.81 6.50 4.35
CA GLY A 135 3.00 6.56 2.91
C GLY A 135 4.48 6.77 2.56
N SER A 136 4.96 6.10 1.53
CA SER A 136 6.28 6.35 0.98
C SER A 136 6.21 6.43 -0.54
N ILE A 137 6.66 7.55 -1.09
CA ILE A 137 6.71 7.75 -2.53
C ILE A 137 7.89 7.02 -3.12
N ASN A 138 7.63 6.18 -4.09
CA ASN A 138 8.68 5.59 -4.93
C ASN A 138 8.95 6.53 -6.11
N SER A 139 9.67 7.62 -5.87
CA SER A 139 10.09 8.56 -6.91
C SER A 139 11.51 8.30 -7.37
N PRO A 140 11.82 8.38 -8.67
CA PRO A 140 13.19 8.30 -9.15
C PRO A 140 13.98 9.52 -8.66
N MET A 141 14.92 9.31 -7.77
CA MET A 141 15.81 10.36 -7.25
C MET A 141 16.98 10.59 -8.20
N GLN A 142 16.83 11.46 -9.18
CA GLN A 142 17.89 11.72 -10.17
C GLN A 142 19.05 12.54 -9.60
N CYS A 143 18.80 13.39 -8.63
CA CYS A 143 19.84 14.24 -8.04
C CYS A 143 20.50 13.65 -6.78
N MET A 144 20.20 12.41 -6.43
CA MET A 144 20.76 11.75 -5.23
C MET A 144 20.58 12.59 -3.95
N MET A 145 19.38 13.06 -3.69
CA MET A 145 18.99 13.87 -2.52
C MET A 145 19.69 15.25 -2.43
N LYS A 146 20.07 15.84 -3.57
CA LYS A 146 20.71 17.16 -3.62
C LYS A 146 19.71 18.32 -3.75
N GLU A 147 18.40 18.02 -3.71
CA GLU A 147 17.32 19.03 -3.81
C GLU A 147 17.36 19.86 -5.12
N ILE A 148 17.81 19.27 -6.23
CA ILE A 148 18.02 19.97 -7.51
C ILE A 148 17.01 19.55 -8.57
N CYS A 149 16.68 18.24 -8.68
CA CYS A 149 15.85 17.77 -9.79
C CYS A 149 14.35 18.04 -9.61
N ALA A 150 13.92 18.41 -8.42
CA ALA A 150 12.53 18.71 -8.07
C ALA A 150 11.50 17.59 -8.32
N GLN A 151 11.93 16.36 -8.64
CA GLN A 151 11.03 15.24 -8.91
C GLN A 151 10.35 14.68 -7.66
N CYS A 152 10.90 14.97 -6.49
CA CYS A 152 10.37 14.55 -5.19
C CYS A 152 9.66 15.67 -4.43
N LEU A 153 9.32 16.79 -5.09
CA LEU A 153 8.58 17.87 -4.46
C LEU A 153 7.20 17.41 -4.03
N GLN A 154 6.84 17.72 -2.79
CA GLN A 154 5.55 17.43 -2.19
C GLN A 154 4.98 18.69 -1.54
N LEU A 155 3.69 18.92 -1.72
CA LEU A 155 2.96 19.93 -0.95
C LEU A 155 2.48 19.29 0.36
N HIS A 156 3.00 19.78 1.46
CA HIS A 156 2.53 19.42 2.79
C HIS A 156 1.59 20.50 3.32
N LYS A 157 0.53 20.06 3.96
CA LYS A 157 -0.43 20.94 4.62
C LYS A 157 -0.56 20.54 6.08
N ASN A 158 -0.25 21.46 6.97
CA ASN A 158 -0.45 21.26 8.39
C ASN A 158 -1.96 21.16 8.69
N PRO A 159 -2.48 20.06 9.23
CA PRO A 159 -3.90 19.87 9.46
C PRO A 159 -4.48 20.82 10.53
N GLU A 160 -3.63 21.31 11.46
CA GLU A 160 -4.06 22.17 12.55
C GLU A 160 -4.06 23.65 12.14
N THR A 161 -3.02 24.10 11.43
CA THR A 161 -2.84 25.52 11.07
C THR A 161 -3.30 25.84 9.66
N GLY A 162 -3.41 24.83 8.79
CA GLY A 162 -3.68 24.99 7.35
C GLY A 162 -2.48 25.53 6.57
N GLU A 163 -1.32 25.69 7.19
CA GLU A 163 -0.10 26.16 6.53
C GLU A 163 0.36 25.16 5.48
N GLU A 164 0.70 25.67 4.30
CA GLU A 164 1.19 24.86 3.18
C GLU A 164 2.69 25.09 2.99
N THR A 165 3.45 23.99 2.91
CA THR A 165 4.89 24.00 2.72
C THR A 165 5.28 23.04 1.62
N ILE A 166 6.14 23.45 0.70
CA ILE A 166 6.71 22.59 -0.33
C ILE A 166 8.04 22.04 0.16
N ILE A 167 8.17 20.73 0.18
CA ILE A 167 9.39 20.05 0.63
C ILE A 167 9.96 19.12 -0.44
N PHE A 168 11.26 18.87 -0.35
CA PHE A 168 11.92 17.78 -1.09
C PHE A 168 11.85 16.51 -0.27
N SER A 169 10.92 15.63 -0.57
CA SER A 169 10.66 14.41 0.23
C SER A 169 11.84 13.44 0.27
N CYS A 170 12.74 13.48 -0.72
CA CYS A 170 13.96 12.68 -0.72
C CYS A 170 14.96 13.06 0.39
N PHE A 171 14.97 14.32 0.80
CA PHE A 171 15.84 14.84 1.87
C PHE A 171 15.09 14.90 3.20
N ASN A 172 13.84 15.34 3.18
CA ASN A 172 12.98 15.41 4.36
C ASN A 172 12.14 14.14 4.48
N GLN A 173 12.75 13.06 4.96
CA GLN A 173 12.10 11.73 4.98
C GLN A 173 11.21 11.49 6.20
N ASP A 174 11.35 12.29 7.25
CA ASP A 174 10.64 12.12 8.52
C ASP A 174 9.40 13.02 8.61
N GLN A 175 8.65 13.12 7.51
CA GLN A 175 7.41 13.88 7.48
C GLN A 175 6.24 13.00 7.92
N THR A 176 5.54 13.39 8.94
CA THR A 176 4.33 12.75 9.48
C THR A 176 3.08 13.55 9.16
#